data_4d3af4de6ea589f9058813fb3f11c5b9
#
_entry.id   4d3af4de6ea589f9058813fb3f11c5b9
#
_cell.length_a   1.000
_cell.length_b   1.000
_cell.length_c   1.000
_cell.angle_alpha   90.00
_cell.angle_beta   90.00
_cell.angle_gamma   90.00
#
_symmetry.space_group_name_H-M   'P 1'
#
loop_
_entity.id
_entity.type
_entity.pdbx_description
1 polymer ?
#
loop_
_entity_poly.entity_id
_entity_poly.type
_entity_poly.pdbx_seq_one_letter_code
_entity_poly.pdbx_strand_id
1 'polypeptide(L)'
;MNVNQQKIAEELGISRTTVSRCFTNHSGINPQTRASVFATATRLGYSYMKPRGKDKNKSVSTKTIAVLICSDPKHEITNDDQSPGMQLLPGISEYALINQLRLDMKIINPTKMKFDPSFFVEISKAQNSHWDGILLIYPFPSEIISSLMHKYPCVSLVEQFGAPDLDCIDVDHHRGVSHLMQKLINQGHKRIGFFSRRYQVEAPWVYRRYSAYVEKLARASLPYRVEDVLNVYETDTYDLEESYKKALKQTEDGVTAWICPADHIAYDFMAVFQNFGMIAGKDYSITGFDGIPKQGSETVLTTVQVPRRQIGYQAARRLDELMSNRFGTTQHVHLNGTVVEGNTDTTV
;
A
#
# COMPACT_ATOMS: atom_id res chain seq x y z
N MET A 1 -24.35 -17.02 6.75
CA MET A 1 -23.81 -17.67 7.97
C MET A 1 -23.18 -16.61 8.83
N ASN A 2 -23.49 -16.55 10.14
CA ASN A 2 -22.83 -15.59 11.04
C ASN A 2 -21.37 -16.00 11.24
N VAL A 3 -20.45 -15.12 10.83
CA VAL A 3 -19.02 -15.29 11.05
C VAL A 3 -18.71 -15.16 12.53
N ASN A 4 -17.92 -16.05 13.09
CA ASN A 4 -17.50 -16.04 14.49
C ASN A 4 -16.01 -16.26 14.63
N GLN A 5 -15.47 -16.09 15.86
CA GLN A 5 -14.03 -16.25 16.14
C GLN A 5 -13.51 -17.67 15.83
N GLN A 6 -14.37 -18.68 15.88
CA GLN A 6 -14.02 -20.05 15.55
C GLN A 6 -13.63 -20.18 14.07
N LYS A 7 -14.44 -19.57 13.18
CA LYS A 7 -14.15 -19.59 11.74
C LYS A 7 -12.84 -18.89 11.38
N ILE A 8 -12.54 -17.77 12.08
CA ILE A 8 -11.25 -17.07 11.91
C ILE A 8 -10.09 -17.96 12.37
N ALA A 9 -10.28 -18.67 13.48
CA ALA A 9 -9.27 -19.57 14.05
C ALA A 9 -8.98 -20.76 13.11
N GLU A 10 -10.01 -21.35 12.52
CA GLU A 10 -9.91 -22.46 11.56
C GLU A 10 -9.16 -22.04 10.30
N GLU A 11 -9.47 -20.84 9.77
CA GLU A 11 -8.84 -20.34 8.55
C GLU A 11 -7.36 -19.99 8.73
N LEU A 12 -6.96 -19.56 9.92
CA LEU A 12 -5.57 -19.24 10.24
C LEU A 12 -4.79 -20.41 10.88
N GLY A 13 -5.41 -21.56 11.11
CA GLY A 13 -4.77 -22.69 11.78
C GLY A 13 -4.34 -22.39 13.22
N ILE A 14 -5.02 -21.47 13.93
CA ILE A 14 -4.72 -21.06 15.30
C ILE A 14 -5.88 -21.35 16.26
N SER A 15 -5.63 -21.26 17.56
CA SER A 15 -6.70 -21.49 18.54
C SER A 15 -7.71 -20.31 18.59
N ARG A 16 -8.99 -20.60 18.84
CA ARG A 16 -10.01 -19.58 19.12
C ARG A 16 -9.59 -18.65 20.25
N THR A 17 -8.88 -19.18 21.25
CA THR A 17 -8.34 -18.38 22.35
C THR A 17 -7.33 -17.37 21.87
N THR A 18 -6.47 -17.72 20.92
CA THR A 18 -5.51 -16.81 20.27
C THR A 18 -6.25 -15.70 19.54
N VAL A 19 -7.29 -16.02 18.76
CA VAL A 19 -8.13 -15.03 18.08
C VAL A 19 -8.78 -14.07 19.09
N SER A 20 -9.37 -14.60 20.16
CA SER A 20 -9.96 -13.77 21.23
C SER A 20 -8.94 -12.84 21.89
N ARG A 21 -7.73 -13.34 22.16
CA ARG A 21 -6.64 -12.55 22.73
C ARG A 21 -6.15 -11.44 21.78
N CYS A 22 -6.21 -11.65 20.47
CA CYS A 22 -5.93 -10.59 19.50
C CYS A 22 -6.91 -9.42 19.66
N PHE A 23 -8.21 -9.70 19.72
CA PHE A 23 -9.24 -8.66 19.87
C PHE A 23 -9.27 -7.99 21.26
N THR A 24 -8.80 -8.68 22.28
CA THR A 24 -8.68 -8.12 23.65
C THR A 24 -7.35 -7.46 23.94
N ASN A 25 -6.50 -7.31 22.92
CA ASN A 25 -5.18 -6.68 23.02
C ASN A 25 -4.23 -7.31 24.05
N HIS A 26 -4.23 -8.65 24.16
CA HIS A 26 -3.40 -9.38 25.10
C HIS A 26 -1.92 -9.27 24.72
N SER A 27 -1.04 -8.93 25.69
CA SER A 27 0.39 -8.67 25.46
C SER A 27 1.19 -9.87 24.94
N GLY A 28 0.74 -11.10 25.24
CA GLY A 28 1.42 -12.32 24.80
C GLY A 28 1.16 -12.73 23.33
N ILE A 29 0.51 -11.89 22.51
CA ILE A 29 0.26 -12.17 21.10
C ILE A 29 1.22 -11.37 20.23
N ASN A 30 1.92 -12.09 19.33
CA ASN A 30 2.82 -11.50 18.35
C ASN A 30 2.04 -10.50 17.45
N PRO A 31 2.60 -9.29 17.16
CA PRO A 31 1.97 -8.30 16.28
C PRO A 31 1.60 -8.83 14.90
N GLN A 32 2.42 -9.72 14.30
CA GLN A 32 2.12 -10.36 13.02
C GLN A 32 0.86 -11.23 13.10
N THR A 33 0.77 -12.11 14.10
CA THR A 33 -0.41 -12.95 14.33
C THR A 33 -1.66 -12.09 14.54
N ARG A 34 -1.53 -10.97 15.26
CA ARG A 34 -2.63 -10.03 15.47
C ARG A 34 -3.09 -9.40 14.17
N ALA A 35 -2.15 -8.97 13.33
CA ALA A 35 -2.44 -8.40 12.01
C ALA A 35 -3.19 -9.41 11.13
N SER A 36 -2.73 -10.66 11.05
CA SER A 36 -3.38 -11.73 10.28
C SER A 36 -4.79 -12.01 10.79
N VAL A 37 -5.01 -12.03 12.11
CA VAL A 37 -6.36 -12.19 12.70
C VAL A 37 -7.27 -11.04 12.32
N PHE A 38 -6.80 -9.79 12.39
CA PHE A 38 -7.60 -8.62 12.01
C PHE A 38 -7.92 -8.61 10.51
N ALA A 39 -6.94 -8.91 9.66
CA ALA A 39 -7.13 -9.02 8.22
C ALA A 39 -8.21 -10.07 7.88
N THR A 40 -8.08 -11.28 8.42
CA THR A 40 -9.05 -12.37 8.22
C THR A 40 -10.43 -12.03 8.77
N ALA A 41 -10.52 -11.41 9.95
CA ALA A 41 -11.78 -10.96 10.53
C ALA A 41 -12.49 -9.94 9.62
N THR A 42 -11.73 -8.96 9.12
CA THR A 42 -12.25 -7.92 8.20
C THR A 42 -12.73 -8.54 6.89
N ARG A 43 -11.94 -9.43 6.30
CA ARG A 43 -12.30 -10.17 5.08
C ARG A 43 -13.59 -10.98 5.22
N LEU A 44 -13.75 -11.64 6.34
CA LEU A 44 -14.95 -12.44 6.66
C LEU A 44 -16.15 -11.59 7.09
N GLY A 45 -15.99 -10.27 7.24
CA GLY A 45 -17.04 -9.38 7.74
C GLY A 45 -17.34 -9.57 9.24
N TYR A 46 -16.38 -10.06 10.01
CA TYR A 46 -16.51 -10.24 11.45
C TYR A 46 -16.27 -8.94 12.20
N SER A 47 -17.26 -8.51 13.00
CA SER A 47 -17.15 -7.40 13.95
C SER A 47 -17.03 -7.91 15.37
N TYR A 48 -15.94 -7.55 16.06
CA TYR A 48 -15.78 -7.88 17.47
C TYR A 48 -16.60 -6.94 18.35
N MET A 49 -17.69 -7.44 18.94
CA MET A 49 -18.41 -6.73 20.00
C MET A 49 -17.88 -7.21 21.35
N LYS A 50 -17.34 -6.30 22.15
CA LYS A 50 -16.98 -6.62 23.54
C LYS A 50 -18.26 -7.01 24.31
N PRO A 51 -18.29 -8.17 25.02
CA PRO A 51 -19.40 -8.48 25.92
C PRO A 51 -19.55 -7.35 26.95
N ARG A 52 -20.77 -6.89 27.17
CA ARG A 52 -21.09 -5.90 28.22
C ARG A 52 -20.82 -6.49 29.62
N GLY A 53 -19.55 -6.49 30.04
CA GLY A 53 -19.14 -6.80 31.43
C GLY A 53 -19.12 -5.52 32.23
N LYS A 54 -19.76 -5.55 33.40
CA LYS A 54 -19.74 -4.47 34.38
C LYS A 54 -18.36 -4.38 35.03
N ASP A 55 -17.39 -3.71 34.42
CA ASP A 55 -16.18 -3.31 35.13
C ASP A 55 -16.36 -1.91 35.72
N LYS A 56 -16.66 -1.90 37.04
CA LYS A 56 -16.72 -0.72 37.90
C LYS A 56 -15.31 -0.41 38.45
N ASN A 57 -14.31 -0.15 37.62
CA ASN A 57 -13.08 0.51 38.06
C ASN A 57 -12.68 1.50 36.97
N LYS A 58 -12.31 2.73 37.38
CA LYS A 58 -11.93 3.87 36.54
C LYS A 58 -11.15 3.41 35.29
N SER A 59 -11.84 3.13 34.19
CA SER A 59 -11.21 2.84 32.92
C SER A 59 -10.68 4.13 32.35
N VAL A 60 -9.38 4.24 32.24
CA VAL A 60 -8.77 5.08 31.22
C VAL A 60 -9.49 4.72 29.92
N SER A 61 -10.21 5.66 29.32
CA SER A 61 -10.94 5.43 28.08
C SER A 61 -9.91 5.00 27.02
N THR A 62 -9.95 3.72 26.63
CA THR A 62 -9.03 3.19 25.62
C THR A 62 -9.41 3.81 24.28
N LYS A 63 -8.54 4.63 23.71
CA LYS A 63 -8.75 5.25 22.40
C LYS A 63 -8.87 4.18 21.30
N THR A 64 -9.71 4.44 20.32
CA THR A 64 -9.94 3.55 19.16
C THR A 64 -9.47 4.22 17.88
N ILE A 65 -8.55 3.58 17.18
CA ILE A 65 -8.09 3.98 15.85
C ILE A 65 -8.84 3.18 14.80
N ALA A 66 -9.49 3.88 13.87
CA ALA A 66 -9.97 3.27 12.64
C ALA A 66 -8.82 3.12 11.63
N VAL A 67 -8.69 1.95 11.03
CA VAL A 67 -7.78 1.70 9.91
C VAL A 67 -8.63 1.45 8.67
N LEU A 68 -8.68 2.44 7.78
CA LEU A 68 -9.49 2.40 6.57
C LEU A 68 -8.59 2.06 5.37
N ILE A 69 -8.89 0.97 4.68
CA ILE A 69 -8.14 0.48 3.53
C ILE A 69 -9.00 0.65 2.28
N CYS A 70 -8.64 1.60 1.40
CA CYS A 70 -9.37 1.87 0.17
C CYS A 70 -8.90 0.93 -0.95
N SER A 71 -9.53 -0.23 -1.04
CA SER A 71 -9.19 -1.23 -2.06
C SER A 71 -10.40 -2.08 -2.43
N ASP A 72 -10.39 -2.66 -3.65
CA ASP A 72 -11.33 -3.72 -3.94
C ASP A 72 -10.96 -4.95 -3.11
N PRO A 73 -11.88 -5.46 -2.25
CA PRO A 73 -11.61 -6.65 -1.46
C PRO A 73 -11.14 -7.86 -2.28
N LYS A 74 -11.52 -7.95 -3.55
CA LYS A 74 -11.06 -9.03 -4.44
C LYS A 74 -9.57 -8.92 -4.75
N HIS A 75 -9.01 -7.72 -4.80
CA HIS A 75 -7.58 -7.50 -5.04
C HIS A 75 -6.73 -7.64 -3.77
N GLU A 76 -7.30 -7.28 -2.61
CA GLU A 76 -6.61 -7.44 -1.31
C GLU A 76 -6.67 -8.88 -0.78
N ILE A 77 -7.64 -9.70 -1.27
CA ILE A 77 -8.00 -11.00 -0.70
C ILE A 77 -7.53 -12.17 -1.57
N THR A 78 -6.94 -11.93 -2.74
CA THR A 78 -6.40 -13.04 -3.54
C THR A 78 -5.25 -13.71 -2.79
N ASN A 79 -5.60 -14.70 -1.99
CA ASN A 79 -4.83 -15.79 -1.37
C ASN A 79 -3.43 -15.46 -0.78
N ASP A 80 -3.01 -14.21 -0.72
CA ASP A 80 -1.70 -13.80 -0.23
C ASP A 80 -1.84 -12.73 0.85
N ASP A 81 -1.38 -13.04 2.07
CA ASP A 81 -1.11 -12.08 3.16
C ASP A 81 -0.08 -11.00 2.75
N GLN A 82 0.20 -10.88 1.45
CA GLN A 82 1.28 -10.07 0.87
C GLN A 82 0.80 -8.79 0.22
N SER A 83 -0.50 -8.44 0.26
CA SER A 83 -0.89 -7.13 -0.28
C SER A 83 -0.14 -6.00 0.45
N PRO A 84 0.32 -4.97 -0.27
CA PRO A 84 1.07 -3.85 0.32
C PRO A 84 0.37 -3.23 1.53
N GLY A 85 -0.95 -3.06 1.48
CA GLY A 85 -1.75 -2.50 2.57
C GLY A 85 -1.74 -3.38 3.81
N MET A 86 -1.84 -4.70 3.64
CA MET A 86 -1.81 -5.63 4.77
C MET A 86 -0.45 -5.70 5.47
N GLN A 87 0.63 -5.47 4.75
CA GLN A 87 1.99 -5.45 5.33
C GLN A 87 2.27 -4.21 6.22
N LEU A 88 1.42 -3.19 6.20
CA LEU A 88 1.47 -2.05 7.13
C LEU A 88 0.92 -2.41 8.52
N LEU A 89 0.00 -3.37 8.58
CA LEU A 89 -0.73 -3.70 9.81
C LEU A 89 0.14 -4.23 10.97
N PRO A 90 1.21 -5.01 10.74
CA PRO A 90 2.10 -5.42 11.83
C PRO A 90 2.66 -4.25 12.62
N GLY A 91 3.11 -3.19 11.95
CA GLY A 91 3.62 -1.99 12.61
C GLY A 91 2.54 -1.21 13.36
N ILE A 92 1.38 -1.03 12.73
CA ILE A 92 0.21 -0.40 13.36
C ILE A 92 -0.20 -1.18 14.62
N SER A 93 -0.28 -2.51 14.50
CA SER A 93 -0.69 -3.39 15.61
C SER A 93 0.32 -3.40 16.74
N GLU A 94 1.61 -3.31 16.43
CA GLU A 94 2.68 -3.23 17.41
C GLU A 94 2.57 -1.95 18.25
N TYR A 95 2.44 -0.79 17.57
CA TYR A 95 2.27 0.48 18.28
C TYR A 95 0.99 0.49 19.14
N ALA A 96 -0.12 0.04 18.56
CA ALA A 96 -1.40 -0.03 19.27
C ALA A 96 -1.36 -0.94 20.50
N LEU A 97 -0.63 -2.06 20.43
CA LEU A 97 -0.45 -2.97 21.55
C LEU A 97 0.32 -2.30 22.71
N ILE A 98 1.46 -1.68 22.38
CA ILE A 98 2.33 -1.03 23.39
C ILE A 98 1.56 0.11 24.09
N ASN A 99 0.77 0.88 23.35
CA ASN A 99 0.09 2.07 23.85
C ASN A 99 -1.39 1.82 24.21
N GLN A 100 -1.82 0.55 24.31
CA GLN A 100 -3.17 0.14 24.72
C GLN A 100 -4.31 0.76 23.87
N LEU A 101 -4.05 0.97 22.58
CA LEU A 101 -5.04 1.46 21.61
C LEU A 101 -5.86 0.31 21.05
N ARG A 102 -7.12 0.56 20.69
CA ARG A 102 -7.95 -0.38 19.93
C ARG A 102 -7.83 -0.08 18.44
N LEU A 103 -7.90 -1.13 17.64
CA LEU A 103 -7.97 -1.03 16.19
C LEU A 103 -9.34 -1.49 15.70
N ASP A 104 -9.96 -0.66 14.85
CA ASP A 104 -11.17 -0.99 14.09
C ASP A 104 -10.81 -0.91 12.60
N MET A 105 -10.78 -2.07 11.91
CA MET A 105 -10.31 -2.15 10.54
C MET A 105 -11.48 -2.31 9.58
N LYS A 106 -11.43 -1.56 8.46
CA LYS A 106 -12.42 -1.60 7.38
C LYS A 106 -11.73 -1.60 6.04
N ILE A 107 -12.09 -2.56 5.18
CA ILE A 107 -11.78 -2.50 3.75
C ILE A 107 -12.94 -1.80 3.06
N ILE A 108 -12.63 -0.78 2.30
CA ILE A 108 -13.58 0.08 1.62
C ILE A 108 -13.38 -0.06 0.13
N ASN A 109 -14.38 -0.63 -0.55
CA ASN A 109 -14.34 -0.82 -1.99
C ASN A 109 -14.73 0.48 -2.70
N PRO A 110 -13.78 1.14 -3.41
CA PRO A 110 -14.06 2.40 -4.10
C PRO A 110 -15.12 2.29 -5.19
N THR A 111 -15.31 1.11 -5.81
CA THR A 111 -16.33 0.92 -6.85
C THR A 111 -17.76 0.78 -6.33
N LYS A 112 -17.90 0.32 -5.07
CA LYS A 112 -19.21 0.16 -4.42
C LYS A 112 -19.62 1.40 -3.63
N MET A 113 -18.68 2.27 -3.36
CA MET A 113 -18.96 3.54 -2.73
C MET A 113 -19.57 4.48 -3.78
N LYS A 114 -20.85 4.75 -3.70
CA LYS A 114 -21.36 6.05 -4.06
C LYS A 114 -20.70 6.97 -3.05
N PHE A 115 -19.75 7.79 -3.48
CA PHE A 115 -18.92 8.64 -2.62
C PHE A 115 -19.77 9.57 -1.75
N ASP A 116 -20.46 8.99 -0.80
CA ASP A 116 -21.32 9.66 0.15
C ASP A 116 -20.58 9.76 1.49
N PRO A 117 -20.17 10.95 1.90
CA PRO A 117 -19.56 11.18 3.20
C PRO A 117 -20.39 10.66 4.39
N SER A 118 -21.73 10.55 4.24
CA SER A 118 -22.62 9.98 5.25
C SER A 118 -22.34 8.49 5.52
N PHE A 119 -21.82 7.77 4.52
CA PHE A 119 -21.45 6.36 4.63
C PHE A 119 -20.50 6.08 5.81
N PHE A 120 -19.49 6.95 6.04
CA PHE A 120 -18.57 6.80 7.17
C PHE A 120 -19.23 7.08 8.52
N VAL A 121 -20.18 8.00 8.53
CA VAL A 121 -20.99 8.27 9.72
C VAL A 121 -21.88 7.07 10.05
N GLU A 122 -22.45 6.42 9.05
CA GLU A 122 -23.24 5.20 9.21
C GLU A 122 -22.41 4.01 9.67
N ILE A 123 -21.22 3.79 9.10
CA ILE A 123 -20.30 2.73 9.53
C ILE A 123 -19.90 2.93 10.99
N SER A 124 -19.59 4.15 11.42
CA SER A 124 -19.23 4.44 12.80
C SER A 124 -20.41 4.27 13.76
N LYS A 125 -21.62 4.65 13.33
CA LYS A 125 -22.86 4.53 14.14
C LYS A 125 -23.38 3.10 14.20
N ALA A 126 -23.41 2.38 13.08
CA ALA A 126 -23.97 1.03 13.00
C ALA A 126 -23.24 0.01 13.90
N GLN A 127 -22.02 0.31 14.33
CA GLN A 127 -21.20 -0.58 15.15
C GLN A 127 -21.03 -0.10 16.61
N ASN A 128 -21.72 0.98 17.02
CA ASN A 128 -21.46 1.63 18.31
C ASN A 128 -19.95 1.93 18.53
N SER A 129 -19.21 2.11 17.45
CA SER A 129 -17.77 2.38 17.47
C SER A 129 -17.57 3.89 17.55
N HIS A 130 -16.96 4.35 18.61
CA HIS A 130 -16.44 5.71 18.68
C HIS A 130 -14.98 5.65 18.24
N TRP A 131 -14.65 6.32 17.14
CA TRP A 131 -13.28 6.48 16.68
C TRP A 131 -12.69 7.75 17.27
N ASP A 132 -11.46 7.66 17.73
CA ASP A 132 -10.70 8.82 18.22
C ASP A 132 -9.75 9.36 17.15
N GLY A 133 -9.41 8.55 16.14
CA GLY A 133 -8.59 8.93 15.00
C GLY A 133 -8.63 7.90 13.87
N ILE A 134 -8.11 8.27 12.70
CA ILE A 134 -8.20 7.47 11.48
C ILE A 134 -6.83 7.35 10.79
N LEU A 135 -6.45 6.12 10.42
CA LEU A 135 -5.37 5.81 9.49
C LEU A 135 -5.96 5.49 8.13
N LEU A 136 -5.45 6.14 7.08
CA LEU A 136 -5.86 5.95 5.69
C LEU A 136 -4.79 5.16 4.94
N ILE A 137 -5.16 3.99 4.42
CA ILE A 137 -4.29 3.14 3.59
C ILE A 137 -4.81 3.18 2.15
N TYR A 138 -3.95 3.49 1.21
CA TYR A 138 -4.21 3.76 -0.20
C TYR A 138 -4.93 5.10 -0.46
N PRO A 139 -4.98 5.55 -1.72
CA PRO A 139 -5.62 6.80 -2.09
C PRO A 139 -7.14 6.76 -1.88
N PHE A 140 -7.66 7.83 -1.33
CA PHE A 140 -9.10 8.09 -1.16
C PHE A 140 -9.51 9.29 -2.03
N PRO A 141 -10.77 9.36 -2.46
CA PRO A 141 -11.31 10.58 -3.06
C PRO A 141 -11.21 11.78 -2.10
N SER A 142 -10.87 12.95 -2.64
CA SER A 142 -10.61 14.16 -1.86
C SER A 142 -11.79 14.60 -1.00
N GLU A 143 -13.02 14.42 -1.47
CA GLU A 143 -14.26 14.76 -0.76
C GLU A 143 -14.40 13.90 0.51
N ILE A 144 -14.02 12.63 0.41
CA ILE A 144 -14.05 11.70 1.54
C ILE A 144 -13.01 12.12 2.58
N ILE A 145 -11.78 12.39 2.15
CA ILE A 145 -10.70 12.83 3.04
C ILE A 145 -11.11 14.11 3.78
N SER A 146 -11.60 15.11 3.06
CA SER A 146 -12.04 16.38 3.63
C SER A 146 -13.12 16.18 4.70
N SER A 147 -14.09 15.31 4.42
CA SER A 147 -15.15 14.97 5.38
C SER A 147 -14.64 14.26 6.63
N LEU A 148 -13.64 13.35 6.48
CA LEU A 148 -13.04 12.65 7.61
C LEU A 148 -12.19 13.59 8.47
N MET A 149 -11.34 14.42 7.85
CA MET A 149 -10.46 15.38 8.52
C MET A 149 -11.25 16.44 9.32
N HIS A 150 -12.46 16.78 8.85
CA HIS A 150 -13.33 17.70 9.60
C HIS A 150 -13.78 17.15 10.95
N LYS A 151 -13.80 15.83 11.11
CA LYS A 151 -14.37 15.16 12.30
C LYS A 151 -13.33 14.45 13.16
N TYR A 152 -12.24 14.00 12.55
CA TYR A 152 -11.25 13.14 13.20
C TYR A 152 -9.83 13.60 12.86
N PRO A 153 -8.87 13.47 13.79
CA PRO A 153 -7.47 13.42 13.44
C PRO A 153 -7.21 12.30 12.43
N CYS A 154 -6.53 12.61 11.34
CA CYS A 154 -6.24 11.65 10.27
C CYS A 154 -4.74 11.62 9.97
N VAL A 155 -4.22 10.44 9.64
CA VAL A 155 -2.88 10.26 9.08
C VAL A 155 -2.99 9.30 7.90
N SER A 156 -2.39 9.66 6.77
CA SER A 156 -2.32 8.80 5.60
C SER A 156 -1.01 8.02 5.54
N LEU A 157 -1.07 6.78 5.04
CA LEU A 157 0.08 5.91 4.82
C LEU A 157 0.51 5.88 3.34
N VAL A 158 -0.08 6.73 2.53
CA VAL A 158 0.36 7.14 1.20
C VAL A 158 -0.03 8.60 1.00
N GLU A 159 0.69 9.31 0.13
CA GLU A 159 0.31 10.67 -0.22
C GLU A 159 -1.11 10.73 -0.81
N GLN A 160 -1.85 11.79 -0.52
CA GLN A 160 -3.20 12.03 -1.04
C GLN A 160 -3.20 13.31 -1.85
N PHE A 161 -3.69 13.26 -3.09
CA PHE A 161 -3.91 14.47 -3.86
C PHE A 161 -5.07 15.29 -3.28
N GLY A 162 -4.95 16.61 -3.30
CA GLY A 162 -6.00 17.51 -2.81
C GLY A 162 -6.13 17.59 -1.28
N ALA A 163 -5.23 17.00 -0.51
CA ALA A 163 -5.23 17.07 0.95
C ALA A 163 -3.86 17.49 1.51
N PRO A 164 -3.39 18.72 1.22
CA PRO A 164 -2.04 19.18 1.61
C PRO A 164 -1.85 19.28 3.12
N ASP A 165 -2.93 19.44 3.89
CA ASP A 165 -2.90 19.55 5.35
C ASP A 165 -3.05 18.21 6.07
N LEU A 166 -3.05 17.09 5.34
CA LEU A 166 -3.10 15.75 5.90
C LEU A 166 -1.69 15.26 6.24
N ASP A 167 -1.48 14.85 7.49
CA ASP A 167 -0.24 14.18 7.86
C ASP A 167 -0.05 12.89 7.06
N CYS A 168 1.17 12.67 6.55
CA CYS A 168 1.49 11.53 5.71
C CYS A 168 2.79 10.85 6.15
N ILE A 169 2.76 9.54 6.29
CA ILE A 169 3.95 8.71 6.52
C ILE A 169 4.05 7.72 5.36
N ASP A 170 5.06 7.89 4.52
CA ASP A 170 5.20 7.09 3.30
C ASP A 170 6.67 6.69 3.07
N VAL A 171 6.92 5.93 2.01
CA VAL A 171 8.28 5.64 1.55
C VAL A 171 8.82 6.81 0.71
N ASP A 172 10.13 7.02 0.74
CA ASP A 172 10.79 7.93 -0.21
C ASP A 172 10.79 7.34 -1.63
N HIS A 173 9.71 7.62 -2.35
CA HIS A 173 9.53 7.16 -3.73
C HIS A 173 10.63 7.67 -4.65
N HIS A 174 10.99 8.94 -4.48
CA HIS A 174 11.96 9.59 -5.34
C HIS A 174 13.35 8.95 -5.18
N ARG A 175 13.80 8.76 -3.95
CA ARG A 175 15.09 8.12 -3.65
C ARG A 175 15.12 6.68 -4.14
N GLY A 176 14.03 5.92 -3.94
CA GLY A 176 13.94 4.53 -4.39
C GLY A 176 14.13 4.40 -5.90
N VAL A 177 13.35 5.14 -6.70
CA VAL A 177 13.47 5.12 -8.17
C VAL A 177 14.82 5.68 -8.62
N SER A 178 15.33 6.73 -7.96
CA SER A 178 16.66 7.27 -8.26
C SER A 178 17.77 6.23 -8.15
N HIS A 179 17.69 5.33 -7.16
CA HIS A 179 18.65 4.24 -7.00
C HIS A 179 18.52 3.18 -8.12
N LEU A 180 17.28 2.76 -8.46
CA LEU A 180 17.05 1.83 -9.57
C LEU A 180 17.55 2.39 -10.90
N MET A 181 17.22 3.64 -11.21
CA MET A 181 17.70 4.33 -12.39
C MET A 181 19.22 4.42 -12.43
N GLN A 182 19.86 4.76 -11.30
CA GLN A 182 21.33 4.82 -11.25
C GLN A 182 21.97 3.45 -11.51
N LYS A 183 21.37 2.37 -10.98
CA LYS A 183 21.82 1.00 -11.26
C LYS A 183 21.76 0.70 -12.75
N LEU A 184 20.62 0.93 -13.41
CA LEU A 184 20.46 0.68 -14.84
C LEU A 184 21.41 1.53 -15.69
N ILE A 185 21.61 2.80 -15.36
CA ILE A 185 22.56 3.68 -16.04
C ILE A 185 23.99 3.15 -15.89
N ASN A 186 24.39 2.69 -14.71
CA ASN A 186 25.71 2.10 -14.47
C ASN A 186 25.90 0.78 -15.23
N GLN A 187 24.82 0.05 -15.55
CA GLN A 187 24.81 -1.15 -16.38
C GLN A 187 24.85 -0.82 -17.90
N GLY A 188 24.89 0.45 -18.27
CA GLY A 188 25.04 0.90 -19.67
C GLY A 188 23.73 1.24 -20.37
N HIS A 189 22.57 1.10 -19.72
CA HIS A 189 21.30 1.44 -20.36
C HIS A 189 21.20 2.95 -20.67
N LYS A 190 20.95 3.28 -21.94
CA LYS A 190 20.82 4.67 -22.42
C LYS A 190 19.41 5.05 -22.81
N ARG A 191 18.58 4.07 -23.16
CA ARG A 191 17.16 4.27 -23.45
C ARG A 191 16.35 3.40 -22.48
N ILE A 192 15.72 4.07 -21.52
CA ILE A 192 14.98 3.44 -20.41
C ILE A 192 13.54 3.91 -20.51
N GLY A 193 12.59 2.98 -20.52
CA GLY A 193 11.16 3.26 -20.54
C GLY A 193 10.54 3.27 -19.16
N PHE A 194 9.34 3.84 -19.05
CA PHE A 194 8.51 3.82 -17.84
C PHE A 194 7.13 3.24 -18.18
N PHE A 195 6.75 2.13 -17.52
CA PHE A 195 5.50 1.45 -17.80
C PHE A 195 4.65 1.37 -16.54
N SER A 196 3.46 1.98 -16.59
CA SER A 196 2.47 1.96 -15.51
C SER A 196 1.14 1.34 -15.95
N ARG A 197 0.13 1.40 -15.09
CA ARG A 197 -1.27 1.13 -15.42
C ARG A 197 -2.16 2.15 -14.73
N ARG A 198 -3.41 2.27 -15.19
CA ARG A 198 -4.41 3.12 -14.53
C ARG A 198 -5.02 2.45 -13.32
N TYR A 199 -5.34 3.25 -12.33
CA TYR A 199 -6.04 2.85 -11.11
C TYR A 199 -7.41 3.54 -11.05
N GLN A 200 -8.36 2.93 -10.35
CA GLN A 200 -9.71 3.48 -10.17
C GLN A 200 -9.72 4.78 -9.35
N VAL A 201 -8.81 4.89 -8.39
CA VAL A 201 -8.51 6.12 -7.65
C VAL A 201 -7.11 6.53 -8.04
N GLU A 202 -6.93 7.80 -8.34
CA GLU A 202 -5.65 8.36 -8.75
C GLU A 202 -4.57 8.00 -7.71
N ALA A 203 -3.44 7.49 -8.21
CA ALA A 203 -2.36 6.96 -7.40
C ALA A 203 -1.16 7.94 -7.36
N PRO A 204 -1.07 8.84 -6.36
CA PRO A 204 -0.01 9.84 -6.28
C PRO A 204 1.39 9.26 -6.37
N TRP A 205 1.59 8.06 -5.81
CA TRP A 205 2.88 7.37 -5.83
C TRP A 205 3.38 7.03 -7.24
N VAL A 206 2.50 6.86 -8.24
CA VAL A 206 2.91 6.69 -9.64
C VAL A 206 3.61 7.94 -10.12
N TYR A 207 3.03 9.11 -9.89
CA TYR A 207 3.59 10.39 -10.33
C TYR A 207 4.88 10.74 -9.58
N ARG A 208 4.97 10.39 -8.29
CA ARG A 208 6.20 10.59 -7.51
C ARG A 208 7.35 9.73 -8.04
N ARG A 209 7.06 8.48 -8.40
CA ARG A 209 8.03 7.56 -9.00
C ARG A 209 8.41 7.99 -10.42
N TYR A 210 7.42 8.44 -11.19
CA TYR A 210 7.65 8.98 -12.53
C TYR A 210 8.49 10.26 -12.51
N SER A 211 8.26 11.21 -11.62
CA SER A 211 9.05 12.43 -11.52
C SER A 211 10.52 12.14 -11.23
N ALA A 212 10.82 11.14 -10.39
CA ALA A 212 12.18 10.69 -10.14
C ALA A 212 12.85 10.08 -11.38
N TYR A 213 12.10 9.31 -12.17
CA TYR A 213 12.57 8.78 -13.44
C TYR A 213 12.97 9.92 -14.41
N VAL A 214 12.09 10.91 -14.59
CA VAL A 214 12.36 12.06 -15.47
C VAL A 214 13.57 12.86 -14.98
N GLU A 215 13.67 13.14 -13.68
CA GLU A 215 14.82 13.85 -13.10
C GLU A 215 16.13 13.09 -13.36
N LYS A 216 16.12 11.77 -13.19
CA LYS A 216 17.32 10.95 -13.41
C LYS A 216 17.77 10.92 -14.86
N LEU A 217 16.85 10.85 -15.82
CA LEU A 217 17.18 10.98 -17.24
C LEU A 217 17.87 12.32 -17.51
N ALA A 218 17.28 13.41 -17.02
CA ALA A 218 17.85 14.75 -17.22
C ALA A 218 19.25 14.89 -16.61
N ARG A 219 19.45 14.42 -15.37
CA ARG A 219 20.77 14.48 -14.69
C ARG A 219 21.84 13.61 -15.33
N ALA A 220 21.44 12.50 -15.98
CA ALA A 220 22.34 11.62 -16.71
C ALA A 220 22.56 12.05 -18.17
N SER A 221 21.94 13.16 -18.59
CA SER A 221 21.93 13.61 -20.00
C SER A 221 21.40 12.54 -20.97
N LEU A 222 20.46 11.70 -20.50
CA LEU A 222 19.77 10.71 -21.32
C LEU A 222 18.52 11.33 -21.95
N PRO A 223 18.13 10.94 -23.16
CA PRO A 223 16.97 11.51 -23.83
C PRO A 223 15.67 11.09 -23.11
N TYR A 224 14.83 12.05 -22.78
CA TYR A 224 13.44 11.81 -22.45
C TYR A 224 12.62 11.68 -23.75
N ARG A 225 11.88 10.58 -23.91
CA ARG A 225 10.99 10.32 -25.04
C ARG A 225 9.60 9.99 -24.51
N VAL A 226 8.62 10.75 -24.96
CA VAL A 226 7.21 10.59 -24.49
C VAL A 226 6.65 9.23 -24.90
N GLU A 227 7.09 8.69 -26.03
CA GLU A 227 6.69 7.39 -26.55
C GLU A 227 7.17 6.21 -25.67
N ASP A 228 8.23 6.40 -24.87
CA ASP A 228 8.76 5.41 -23.95
C ASP A 228 8.07 5.47 -22.56
N VAL A 229 7.07 6.34 -22.39
CA VAL A 229 6.29 6.50 -21.16
C VAL A 229 4.85 6.05 -21.39
N LEU A 230 4.48 4.93 -20.77
CA LEU A 230 3.18 4.31 -21.02
C LEU A 230 2.30 4.34 -19.76
N ASN A 231 1.04 4.74 -19.95
CA ASN A 231 -0.03 4.75 -18.93
C ASN A 231 0.21 5.66 -17.70
N VAL A 232 0.99 6.71 -17.84
CA VAL A 232 1.14 7.76 -16.81
C VAL A 232 0.18 8.89 -17.07
N TYR A 233 0.03 9.30 -18.33
CA TYR A 233 -0.85 10.39 -18.71
C TYR A 233 -2.27 9.91 -18.98
N GLU A 234 -3.27 10.75 -18.69
CA GLU A 234 -4.62 10.51 -19.11
C GLU A 234 -4.72 10.60 -20.63
N THR A 235 -5.29 9.57 -21.24
CA THR A 235 -5.68 9.54 -22.66
C THR A 235 -7.16 9.15 -22.72
N ASP A 236 -7.88 9.60 -23.71
CA ASP A 236 -9.31 9.31 -23.88
C ASP A 236 -9.58 7.80 -24.02
N THR A 237 -8.59 7.07 -24.56
CA THR A 237 -8.66 5.62 -24.75
C THR A 237 -7.56 4.96 -23.96
N TYR A 238 -7.93 4.19 -22.92
CA TYR A 238 -7.01 3.33 -22.19
C TYR A 238 -7.25 1.88 -22.54
N ASP A 239 -6.26 1.26 -23.15
CA ASP A 239 -6.22 -0.17 -23.41
C ASP A 239 -4.88 -0.74 -22.94
N LEU A 240 -4.94 -1.60 -21.94
CA LEU A 240 -3.75 -2.20 -21.33
C LEU A 240 -3.05 -3.17 -22.28
N GLU A 241 -3.81 -3.92 -23.09
CA GLU A 241 -3.27 -4.85 -24.07
C GLU A 241 -2.50 -4.11 -25.16
N GLU A 242 -3.08 -3.01 -25.67
CA GLU A 242 -2.41 -2.13 -26.64
C GLU A 242 -1.16 -1.48 -26.03
N SER A 243 -1.17 -1.17 -24.74
CA SER A 243 0.02 -0.63 -24.05
C SER A 243 1.17 -1.63 -23.99
N TYR A 244 0.88 -2.92 -23.79
CA TYR A 244 1.92 -3.97 -23.87
C TYR A 244 2.47 -4.13 -25.30
N LYS A 245 1.64 -4.06 -26.33
CA LYS A 245 2.10 -4.09 -27.73
C LYS A 245 3.00 -2.90 -28.05
N LYS A 246 2.68 -1.70 -27.55
CA LYS A 246 3.55 -0.52 -27.65
C LYS A 246 4.87 -0.73 -26.92
N ALA A 247 4.86 -1.24 -25.71
CA ALA A 247 6.08 -1.52 -24.95
C ALA A 247 6.98 -2.53 -25.68
N LEU A 248 6.39 -3.59 -26.25
CA LEU A 248 7.13 -4.57 -27.04
C LEU A 248 7.82 -3.90 -28.24
N LYS A 249 7.06 -3.11 -29.00
CA LYS A 249 7.61 -2.35 -30.14
C LYS A 249 8.75 -1.41 -29.72
N GLN A 250 8.57 -0.66 -28.60
CA GLN A 250 9.63 0.22 -28.09
C GLN A 250 10.88 -0.55 -27.67
N THR A 251 10.71 -1.77 -27.17
CA THR A 251 11.84 -2.66 -26.83
C THR A 251 12.57 -3.10 -28.08
N GLU A 252 11.87 -3.51 -29.15
CA GLU A 252 12.44 -3.82 -30.45
C GLU A 252 13.14 -2.61 -31.09
N ASP A 253 12.60 -1.40 -30.88
CA ASP A 253 13.13 -0.12 -31.35
C ASP A 253 14.26 0.43 -30.45
N GLY A 254 14.72 -0.32 -29.44
CA GLY A 254 15.94 -0.04 -28.67
C GLY A 254 15.73 0.47 -27.23
N VAL A 255 14.53 0.36 -26.63
CA VAL A 255 14.38 0.46 -25.18
C VAL A 255 14.98 -0.80 -24.57
N THR A 256 16.03 -0.66 -23.78
CA THR A 256 16.76 -1.81 -23.21
C THR A 256 16.40 -2.08 -21.74
N ALA A 257 15.73 -1.15 -21.09
CA ALA A 257 15.28 -1.31 -19.69
C ALA A 257 13.93 -0.64 -19.45
N TRP A 258 13.16 -1.18 -18.51
CA TRP A 258 11.86 -0.66 -18.08
C TRP A 258 11.81 -0.44 -16.58
N ILE A 259 11.32 0.73 -16.16
CA ILE A 259 10.93 1.02 -14.79
C ILE A 259 9.43 0.80 -14.66
N CYS A 260 9.02 -0.14 -13.82
CA CYS A 260 7.63 -0.30 -13.42
C CYS A 260 7.44 0.30 -12.01
N PRO A 261 6.43 1.16 -11.82
CA PRO A 261 6.23 1.81 -10.53
C PRO A 261 5.66 0.89 -9.44
N ALA A 262 5.47 -0.41 -9.70
CA ALA A 262 5.08 -1.40 -8.70
C ALA A 262 5.45 -2.81 -9.17
N ASP A 263 5.73 -3.72 -8.22
CA ASP A 263 6.16 -5.09 -8.51
C ASP A 263 5.12 -5.89 -9.30
N HIS A 264 3.83 -5.76 -8.96
CA HIS A 264 2.77 -6.46 -9.67
C HIS A 264 2.69 -6.02 -11.15
N ILE A 265 2.97 -4.74 -11.45
CA ILE A 265 3.04 -4.25 -12.84
C ILE A 265 4.23 -4.89 -13.57
N ALA A 266 5.39 -4.99 -12.91
CA ALA A 266 6.56 -5.63 -13.49
C ALA A 266 6.34 -7.13 -13.74
N TYR A 267 5.69 -7.83 -12.82
CA TYR A 267 5.35 -9.25 -12.99
C TYR A 267 4.35 -9.48 -14.13
N ASP A 268 3.33 -8.63 -14.25
CA ASP A 268 2.36 -8.69 -15.36
C ASP A 268 3.07 -8.41 -16.70
N PHE A 269 3.95 -7.41 -16.73
CA PHE A 269 4.77 -7.05 -17.90
C PHE A 269 5.62 -8.25 -18.34
N MET A 270 6.37 -8.85 -17.42
CA MET A 270 7.20 -10.02 -17.71
C MET A 270 6.38 -11.21 -18.23
N ALA A 271 5.22 -11.46 -17.65
CA ALA A 271 4.36 -12.55 -18.09
C ALA A 271 3.84 -12.34 -19.52
N VAL A 272 3.50 -11.11 -19.89
CA VAL A 272 3.10 -10.78 -21.26
C VAL A 272 4.27 -10.90 -22.24
N PHE A 273 5.43 -10.37 -21.89
CA PHE A 273 6.63 -10.40 -22.76
C PHE A 273 7.13 -11.83 -22.97
N GLN A 274 6.99 -12.69 -21.99
CA GLN A 274 7.34 -14.11 -22.13
C GLN A 274 6.50 -14.82 -23.22
N ASN A 275 5.24 -14.41 -23.46
CA ASN A 275 4.41 -14.94 -24.54
C ASN A 275 4.97 -14.57 -25.94
N PHE A 276 5.80 -13.53 -26.02
CA PHE A 276 6.52 -13.11 -27.23
C PHE A 276 7.98 -13.62 -27.26
N GLY A 277 8.36 -14.51 -26.35
CA GLY A 277 9.68 -15.12 -26.28
C GLY A 277 10.76 -14.23 -25.65
N MET A 278 10.39 -13.09 -25.04
CA MET A 278 11.33 -12.16 -24.41
C MET A 278 11.46 -12.46 -22.91
N ILE A 279 12.71 -12.56 -22.45
CA ILE A 279 13.06 -12.94 -21.07
C ILE A 279 13.71 -11.78 -20.36
N ALA A 280 13.14 -11.36 -19.22
CA ALA A 280 13.73 -10.34 -18.36
C ALA A 280 15.11 -10.77 -17.82
N GLY A 281 16.06 -9.83 -17.73
CA GLY A 281 17.43 -10.12 -17.34
C GLY A 281 18.30 -10.75 -18.44
N LYS A 282 17.71 -11.01 -19.62
CA LYS A 282 18.42 -11.52 -20.79
C LYS A 282 18.19 -10.63 -22.03
N ASP A 283 16.94 -10.46 -22.43
CA ASP A 283 16.58 -9.72 -23.64
C ASP A 283 16.26 -8.25 -23.35
N TYR A 284 15.90 -7.94 -22.12
CA TYR A 284 15.66 -6.60 -21.58
C TYR A 284 15.81 -6.59 -20.07
N SER A 285 16.07 -5.41 -19.49
CA SER A 285 16.03 -5.22 -18.03
C SER A 285 14.69 -4.68 -17.58
N ILE A 286 14.24 -5.09 -16.38
CA ILE A 286 13.03 -4.54 -15.77
C ILE A 286 13.19 -4.45 -14.25
N THR A 287 12.67 -3.37 -13.67
CA THR A 287 12.65 -3.18 -12.22
C THR A 287 11.25 -2.88 -11.74
N GLY A 288 10.97 -3.24 -10.51
CA GLY A 288 9.72 -2.93 -9.81
C GLY A 288 9.93 -1.97 -8.64
N PHE A 289 8.89 -1.85 -7.84
CA PHE A 289 8.90 -1.12 -6.58
C PHE A 289 7.86 -1.78 -5.68
N ASP A 290 8.21 -2.10 -4.46
CA ASP A 290 7.42 -2.58 -3.34
C ASP A 290 8.15 -3.67 -2.53
N GLY A 291 9.02 -4.47 -3.16
CA GLY A 291 9.73 -5.57 -2.53
C GLY A 291 8.82 -6.77 -2.22
N ILE A 292 7.84 -7.04 -3.09
CA ILE A 292 6.90 -8.15 -2.91
C ILE A 292 7.30 -9.31 -3.83
N PRO A 293 7.82 -10.43 -3.28
CA PRO A 293 8.20 -11.57 -4.10
C PRO A 293 6.95 -12.25 -4.70
N LYS A 294 7.08 -12.74 -5.93
CA LYS A 294 6.04 -13.59 -6.55
C LYS A 294 6.25 -15.02 -6.07
N GLN A 295 5.26 -15.57 -5.37
CA GLN A 295 5.33 -16.95 -4.87
C GLN A 295 5.47 -17.97 -6.01
N GLY A 296 6.31 -18.96 -5.80
CA GLY A 296 6.53 -20.05 -6.78
C GLY A 296 7.29 -19.62 -8.03
N SER A 297 7.85 -18.41 -8.09
CA SER A 297 8.69 -17.94 -9.20
C SER A 297 10.18 -18.07 -8.87
N GLU A 298 10.95 -18.60 -9.81
CA GLU A 298 12.42 -18.56 -9.78
C GLU A 298 12.96 -17.17 -10.15
N THR A 299 12.11 -16.33 -10.77
CA THR A 299 12.47 -14.96 -11.13
C THR A 299 12.38 -14.08 -9.90
N VAL A 300 13.51 -13.51 -9.52
CA VAL A 300 13.64 -12.53 -8.45
C VAL A 300 13.70 -11.14 -9.07
N LEU A 301 12.67 -10.33 -8.82
CA LEU A 301 12.58 -8.98 -9.38
C LEU A 301 13.57 -8.04 -8.67
N THR A 302 14.35 -7.30 -9.45
CA THR A 302 15.09 -6.14 -8.92
C THR A 302 14.10 -5.04 -8.57
N THR A 303 14.03 -4.67 -7.29
CA THR A 303 12.97 -3.81 -6.76
C THR A 303 13.44 -2.97 -5.58
N VAL A 304 12.57 -2.07 -5.11
CA VAL A 304 12.75 -1.34 -3.84
C VAL A 304 11.89 -1.98 -2.77
N GLN A 305 12.52 -2.53 -1.74
CA GLN A 305 11.84 -3.01 -0.53
C GLN A 305 11.33 -1.82 0.29
N VAL A 306 10.02 -1.69 0.40
CA VAL A 306 9.35 -0.67 1.22
C VAL A 306 9.35 -1.09 2.69
N PRO A 307 9.76 -0.22 3.64
CA PRO A 307 9.80 -0.53 5.07
C PRO A 307 8.39 -0.44 5.71
N ARG A 308 7.44 -1.26 5.24
CA ARG A 308 6.01 -1.15 5.57
C ARG A 308 5.70 -1.25 7.06
N ARG A 309 6.38 -2.15 7.78
CA ARG A 309 6.20 -2.26 9.23
C ARG A 309 6.56 -0.95 9.93
N GLN A 310 7.67 -0.32 9.55
CA GLN A 310 8.11 0.96 10.11
C GLN A 310 7.17 2.09 9.75
N ILE A 311 6.67 2.14 8.49
CA ILE A 311 5.66 3.12 8.06
C ILE A 311 4.41 2.98 8.92
N GLY A 312 3.86 1.77 9.07
CA GLY A 312 2.67 1.53 9.90
C GLY A 312 2.87 1.93 11.36
N TYR A 313 4.03 1.61 11.95
CA TYR A 313 4.36 2.00 13.32
C TYR A 313 4.41 3.52 13.49
N GLN A 314 5.10 4.24 12.59
CA GLN A 314 5.24 5.69 12.65
C GLN A 314 3.92 6.42 12.39
N ALA A 315 3.08 5.89 11.50
CA ALA A 315 1.75 6.45 11.24
C ALA A 315 0.84 6.33 12.47
N ALA A 316 0.83 5.18 13.13
CA ALA A 316 0.06 4.98 14.37
C ALA A 316 0.58 5.88 15.50
N ARG A 317 1.91 6.06 15.60
CA ARG A 317 2.52 7.00 16.56
C ARG A 317 2.10 8.44 16.29
N ARG A 318 2.20 8.90 15.03
CA ARG A 318 1.80 10.25 14.66
C ARG A 318 0.32 10.50 14.93
N LEU A 319 -0.54 9.55 14.63
CA LEU A 319 -1.96 9.66 14.92
C LEU A 319 -2.24 9.77 16.42
N ASP A 320 -1.56 8.99 17.27
CA ASP A 320 -1.73 9.10 18.73
C ASP A 320 -1.26 10.47 19.25
N GLU A 321 -0.20 11.04 18.68
CA GLU A 321 0.24 12.41 18.97
C GLU A 321 -0.88 13.43 18.64
N LEU A 322 -1.52 13.30 17.47
CA LEU A 322 -2.64 14.16 17.07
C LEU A 322 -3.86 13.98 17.98
N MET A 323 -4.25 12.73 18.28
CA MET A 323 -5.37 12.42 19.20
C MET A 323 -5.11 12.94 20.64
N SER A 324 -3.86 13.15 20.99
CA SER A 324 -3.44 13.69 22.30
C SER A 324 -3.28 15.22 22.30
N ASN A 325 -3.78 15.91 21.28
CA ASN A 325 -3.68 17.35 21.08
C ASN A 325 -2.23 17.89 21.19
N ARG A 326 -1.26 17.08 20.79
CA ARG A 326 0.11 17.52 20.64
C ARG A 326 0.24 18.15 19.26
N PHE A 327 -0.05 19.47 19.23
CA PHE A 327 -0.05 20.24 18.00
C PHE A 327 1.36 20.37 17.41
N GLY A 328 1.41 20.49 16.11
CA GLY A 328 2.57 20.79 15.30
C GLY A 328 2.11 21.12 13.89
N THR A 329 3.03 21.50 13.04
CA THR A 329 2.77 21.63 11.60
C THR A 329 2.43 20.25 11.03
N THR A 330 1.66 20.23 9.94
CA THR A 330 1.47 19.03 9.11
C THR A 330 2.82 18.41 8.76
N GLN A 331 2.93 17.09 8.89
CA GLN A 331 4.16 16.36 8.69
C GLN A 331 4.03 15.38 7.54
N HIS A 332 4.93 15.50 6.56
CA HIS A 332 5.16 14.46 5.55
C HIS A 332 6.51 13.80 5.85
N VAL A 333 6.47 12.55 6.31
CA VAL A 333 7.65 11.79 6.70
C VAL A 333 7.88 10.67 5.70
N HIS A 334 9.04 10.70 5.03
CA HIS A 334 9.41 9.68 4.07
C HIS A 334 10.50 8.76 4.66
N LEU A 335 10.23 7.46 4.67
CA LEU A 335 11.18 6.43 5.09
C LEU A 335 11.91 5.85 3.88
N ASN A 336 13.21 5.65 4.01
CA ASN A 336 14.00 5.09 2.92
C ASN A 336 13.64 3.63 2.66
N GLY A 337 13.36 3.32 1.38
CA GLY A 337 13.36 1.94 0.89
C GLY A 337 14.80 1.46 0.59
N THR A 338 14.97 0.15 0.51
CA THR A 338 16.24 -0.50 0.18
C THR A 338 16.12 -1.22 -1.16
N VAL A 339 17.08 -1.01 -2.07
CA VAL A 339 17.11 -1.80 -3.31
C VAL A 339 17.45 -3.24 -2.99
N VAL A 340 16.61 -4.15 -3.48
CA VAL A 340 16.82 -5.59 -3.46
C VAL A 340 17.20 -6.00 -4.87
N GLU A 341 18.37 -6.60 -5.01
CA GLU A 341 18.85 -7.09 -6.29
C GLU A 341 18.19 -8.41 -6.64
N GLY A 342 17.78 -8.52 -7.90
CA GLY A 342 17.18 -9.71 -8.47
C GLY A 342 17.97 -10.23 -9.68
N ASN A 343 17.28 -10.96 -10.54
CA ASN A 343 17.84 -11.48 -11.79
C ASN A 343 17.10 -10.93 -13.04
N THR A 344 16.39 -9.81 -12.88
CA THR A 344 15.60 -9.19 -13.96
C THR A 344 16.29 -8.00 -14.64
N ASP A 345 17.52 -7.70 -14.27
CA ASP A 345 18.33 -6.66 -14.89
C ASP A 345 19.73 -7.19 -15.26
N THR A 346 20.28 -6.67 -16.33
CA THR A 346 21.56 -7.10 -16.89
C THR A 346 22.33 -5.92 -17.46
N THR A 347 23.62 -6.12 -17.70
CA THR A 347 24.49 -5.12 -18.38
C THR A 347 24.27 -5.16 -19.88
N VAL A 348 24.25 -4.01 -20.55
CA VAL A 348 24.13 -3.84 -22.01
C VAL A 348 25.52 -3.67 -22.65
#